data_fed223e5a1e368ec8f9b221aa8d47c97
#
_entry.id   fed223e5a1e368ec8f9b221aa8d47c97
#
_cell.length_a   1.000
_cell.length_b   1.000
_cell.length_c   1.000
_cell.angle_alpha   90.00
_cell.angle_beta   90.00
_cell.angle_gamma   90.00
#
_symmetry.space_group_name_H-M   'P 1'
#
loop_
_entity.id
_entity.type
_entity.pdbx_description
1 polymer ?
#
loop_
_entity_poly.entity_id
_entity_poly.type
_entity_poly.pdbx_seq_one_letter_code
_entity_poly.pdbx_strand_id
1 'polypeptide(L)'
;MFMLLLMVLCSVQAEDTPNSRQARRIFNSAYQQVFGEQGATLHYDVNIIGIYKTNGTIWYKGKKSKFEDAKMNSWNDGVTVYTIKKKKKKEVEIHSAKNNKSDKYSSKFKFEPENFDYSIAEQPEGLMITLHAKKGKKGIKEVHALVKRKTYEPISVRIKIAFVWTTIRISNFRSGGITDEMLRFPKEKYKDYEFVDKR
;
A
#
# COMPACT_ATOMS: atom_id res chain seq x y z
N MET A 1 -26.78 -55.56 -4.19
CA MET A 1 -25.37 -55.23 -3.90
C MET A 1 -25.16 -53.77 -4.33
N PHE A 2 -25.38 -52.82 -3.39
CA PHE A 2 -25.30 -51.38 -3.64
C PHE A 2 -23.87 -50.91 -3.29
N MET A 3 -23.12 -50.54 -4.29
CA MET A 3 -21.74 -50.07 -4.13
C MET A 3 -21.79 -48.57 -3.83
N LEU A 4 -21.57 -48.24 -2.55
CA LEU A 4 -21.50 -46.85 -2.04
C LEU A 4 -20.18 -46.23 -2.49
N LEU A 5 -20.22 -45.37 -3.51
CA LEU A 5 -19.09 -44.60 -3.97
C LEU A 5 -18.85 -43.45 -3.01
N LEU A 6 -17.93 -43.62 -2.06
CA LEU A 6 -17.48 -42.56 -1.14
C LEU A 6 -16.64 -41.54 -1.95
N MET A 7 -17.25 -40.44 -2.37
CA MET A 7 -16.51 -39.29 -2.85
C MET A 7 -15.82 -38.62 -1.66
N VAL A 8 -14.56 -38.90 -1.48
CA VAL A 8 -13.68 -38.12 -0.61
C VAL A 8 -13.54 -36.74 -1.24
N LEU A 9 -14.29 -35.76 -0.73
CA LEU A 9 -14.06 -34.35 -0.99
C LEU A 9 -12.73 -33.97 -0.32
N CYS A 10 -11.64 -34.15 -1.04
CA CYS A 10 -10.39 -33.48 -0.68
C CYS A 10 -10.64 -32.00 -0.74
N SER A 11 -10.83 -31.37 0.41
CA SER A 11 -10.68 -29.93 0.57
C SER A 11 -9.22 -29.60 0.23
N VAL A 12 -8.98 -29.14 -0.99
CA VAL A 12 -7.70 -28.57 -1.39
C VAL A 12 -7.55 -27.29 -0.57
N GLN A 13 -6.97 -27.42 0.63
CA GLN A 13 -6.31 -26.30 1.26
C GLN A 13 -5.21 -25.90 0.28
N ALA A 14 -5.14 -24.60 -0.05
CA ALA A 14 -4.07 -24.07 -0.90
C ALA A 14 -2.74 -24.48 -0.26
N GLU A 15 -2.11 -25.52 -0.81
CA GLU A 15 -0.88 -26.08 -0.27
C GLU A 15 0.19 -24.99 -0.30
N ASP A 16 0.96 -24.91 0.76
CA ASP A 16 2.11 -24.01 0.90
C ASP A 16 3.25 -24.52 -0.02
N THR A 17 3.06 -24.30 -1.31
CA THR A 17 3.98 -24.77 -2.37
C THR A 17 5.32 -24.03 -2.29
N PRO A 18 6.41 -24.57 -2.82
CA PRO A 18 7.68 -23.85 -2.94
C PRO A 18 7.54 -22.48 -3.61
N ASN A 19 6.70 -22.38 -4.65
CA ASN A 19 6.39 -21.12 -5.35
C ASN A 19 5.69 -20.12 -4.41
N SER A 20 4.68 -20.55 -3.65
CA SER A 20 3.95 -19.71 -2.70
C SER A 20 4.87 -19.20 -1.57
N ARG A 21 5.73 -20.08 -1.02
CA ARG A 21 6.71 -19.69 0.01
C ARG A 21 7.72 -18.66 -0.53
N GLN A 22 8.22 -18.87 -1.74
CA GLN A 22 9.13 -17.94 -2.40
C GLN A 22 8.45 -16.59 -2.63
N ALA A 23 7.23 -16.59 -3.16
CA ALA A 23 6.44 -15.40 -3.41
C ALA A 23 6.24 -14.58 -2.13
N ARG A 24 5.83 -15.24 -1.04
CA ARG A 24 5.63 -14.61 0.27
C ARG A 24 6.92 -14.00 0.82
N ARG A 25 8.03 -14.73 0.73
CA ARG A 25 9.34 -14.23 1.19
C ARG A 25 9.77 -12.98 0.44
N ILE A 26 9.68 -12.98 -0.90
CA ILE A 26 10.07 -11.83 -1.73
C ILE A 26 9.12 -10.66 -1.50
N PHE A 27 7.82 -10.91 -1.41
CA PHE A 27 6.84 -9.85 -1.09
C PHE A 27 7.13 -9.20 0.25
N ASN A 28 7.39 -9.99 1.29
CA ASN A 28 7.73 -9.48 2.62
C ASN A 28 9.03 -8.66 2.59
N SER A 29 10.04 -9.09 1.84
CA SER A 29 11.27 -8.33 1.65
C SER A 29 11.00 -6.96 1.01
N ALA A 30 10.24 -6.92 -0.09
CA ALA A 30 9.85 -5.67 -0.74
C ALA A 30 9.02 -4.78 0.19
N TYR A 31 8.08 -5.37 0.93
CA TYR A 31 7.24 -4.66 1.91
C TYR A 31 8.09 -4.02 3.01
N GLN A 32 9.06 -4.74 3.56
CA GLN A 32 9.96 -4.20 4.60
C GLN A 32 10.88 -3.09 4.08
N GLN A 33 11.29 -3.13 2.81
CA GLN A 33 12.05 -2.04 2.22
C GLN A 33 11.24 -0.74 2.14
N VAL A 34 9.91 -0.81 1.97
CA VAL A 34 9.02 0.36 1.90
C VAL A 34 8.57 0.82 3.28
N PHE A 35 8.06 -0.11 4.10
CA PHE A 35 7.35 0.18 5.35
C PHE A 35 8.14 -0.15 6.62
N GLY A 36 9.35 -0.68 6.48
CA GLY A 36 10.20 -1.04 7.62
C GLY A 36 10.75 0.17 8.39
N GLU A 37 11.49 -0.10 9.44
CA GLU A 37 12.03 0.91 10.37
C GLU A 37 13.07 1.84 9.73
N GLN A 38 13.79 1.37 8.70
CA GLN A 38 14.74 2.19 7.96
C GLN A 38 14.06 3.24 7.08
N GLY A 39 12.79 2.99 6.78
CA GLY A 39 11.97 3.84 5.94
C GLY A 39 12.33 3.77 4.45
N ALA A 40 11.57 4.49 3.65
CA ALA A 40 11.81 4.63 2.22
C ALA A 40 11.25 5.93 1.68
N THR A 41 11.82 6.39 0.57
CA THR A 41 11.25 7.42 -0.30
C THR A 41 10.92 6.80 -1.65
N LEU A 42 9.80 7.18 -2.22
CA LEU A 42 9.44 6.80 -3.58
C LEU A 42 8.59 7.89 -4.24
N HIS A 43 8.72 7.99 -5.55
CA HIS A 43 7.77 8.71 -6.38
C HIS A 43 6.75 7.74 -6.93
N TYR A 44 5.47 8.09 -6.86
CA TYR A 44 4.38 7.27 -7.37
C TYR A 44 3.62 8.00 -8.48
N ASP A 45 3.12 7.24 -9.43
CA ASP A 45 2.14 7.65 -10.43
C ASP A 45 0.94 6.70 -10.33
N VAL A 46 -0.22 7.25 -10.01
CA VAL A 46 -1.48 6.51 -9.88
C VAL A 46 -2.41 6.89 -11.01
N ASN A 47 -2.92 5.87 -11.69
CA ASN A 47 -3.95 6.03 -12.71
C ASN A 47 -5.09 5.03 -12.45
N ILE A 48 -6.23 5.55 -12.03
CA ILE A 48 -7.50 4.82 -11.99
C ILE A 48 -8.26 5.21 -13.24
N ILE A 49 -8.34 4.31 -14.20
CA ILE A 49 -8.89 4.55 -15.55
C ILE A 49 -10.22 5.30 -15.48
N GLY A 50 -10.26 6.50 -16.08
CA GLY A 50 -11.45 7.35 -16.16
C GLY A 50 -11.91 8.01 -14.86
N ILE A 51 -11.22 7.78 -13.70
CA ILE A 51 -11.68 8.27 -12.39
C ILE A 51 -10.69 9.25 -11.77
N TYR A 52 -9.40 8.88 -11.69
CA TYR A 52 -8.43 9.63 -10.92
C TYR A 52 -7.01 9.42 -11.43
N LYS A 53 -6.29 10.52 -11.65
CA LYS A 53 -4.87 10.52 -11.98
C LYS A 53 -4.13 11.46 -11.04
N THR A 54 -3.06 10.97 -10.42
CA THR A 54 -2.18 11.79 -9.58
C THR A 54 -0.79 11.18 -9.52
N ASN A 55 0.18 12.02 -9.22
CA ASN A 55 1.55 11.63 -8.93
C ASN A 55 2.08 12.46 -7.77
N GLY A 56 3.10 11.97 -7.11
CA GLY A 56 3.69 12.64 -5.97
C GLY A 56 4.85 11.86 -5.37
N THR A 57 5.35 12.37 -4.27
CA THR A 57 6.41 11.72 -3.51
C THR A 57 5.88 11.36 -2.13
N ILE A 58 6.24 10.18 -1.66
CA ILE A 58 5.90 9.71 -0.33
C ILE A 58 7.16 9.23 0.39
N TRP A 59 7.23 9.51 1.67
CA TRP A 59 8.25 9.07 2.61
C TRP A 59 7.58 8.23 3.68
N TYR A 60 8.10 7.03 3.92
CA TYR A 60 7.60 6.10 4.94
C TYR A 60 8.68 5.81 5.97
N LYS A 61 8.28 5.60 7.23
CA LYS A 61 9.10 5.01 8.29
C LYS A 61 8.20 4.39 9.35
N GLY A 62 8.08 3.08 9.35
CA GLY A 62 7.16 2.37 10.22
C GLY A 62 5.71 2.84 10.03
N LYS A 63 5.11 3.41 11.08
CA LYS A 63 3.74 3.96 11.05
C LYS A 63 3.67 5.43 10.61
N LYS A 64 4.80 6.07 10.42
CA LYS A 64 4.88 7.49 10.03
C LYS A 64 4.99 7.62 8.52
N SER A 65 4.44 8.70 7.99
CA SER A 65 4.58 9.02 6.57
C SER A 65 4.45 10.52 6.31
N LYS A 66 5.08 10.94 5.22
CA LYS A 66 4.88 12.24 4.61
C LYS A 66 4.52 12.04 3.15
N PHE A 67 3.59 12.82 2.67
CA PHE A 67 3.04 12.72 1.34
C PHE A 67 2.96 14.10 0.70
N GLU A 68 3.43 14.24 -0.52
CA GLU A 68 3.36 15.49 -1.28
C GLU A 68 2.96 15.21 -2.73
N ASP A 69 1.86 15.81 -3.17
CA ASP A 69 1.44 15.83 -4.58
C ASP A 69 0.97 17.22 -5.02
N ALA A 70 0.46 17.32 -6.25
CA ALA A 70 -0.06 18.57 -6.80
C ALA A 70 -1.32 19.09 -6.07
N LYS A 71 -2.06 18.23 -5.37
CA LYS A 71 -3.36 18.53 -4.75
C LYS A 71 -3.28 18.75 -3.24
N MET A 72 -2.37 18.04 -2.58
CA MET A 72 -2.29 18.04 -1.12
C MET A 72 -0.90 17.71 -0.60
N ASN A 73 -0.63 18.14 0.61
CA ASN A 73 0.46 17.66 1.44
C ASN A 73 -0.13 17.04 2.70
N SER A 74 0.46 15.96 3.19
CA SER A 74 0.03 15.30 4.42
C SER A 74 1.21 14.80 5.22
N TRP A 75 1.09 14.86 6.55
CA TRP A 75 2.06 14.34 7.51
C TRP A 75 1.32 13.46 8.50
N ASN A 76 1.76 12.22 8.65
CA ASN A 76 1.25 11.26 9.62
C ASN A 76 2.37 10.89 10.59
N ASP A 77 2.21 11.24 11.85
CA ASP A 77 3.19 10.93 12.92
C ASP A 77 2.92 9.58 13.61
N GLY A 78 1.92 8.84 13.14
CA GLY A 78 1.45 7.57 13.72
C GLY A 78 0.28 7.72 14.68
N VAL A 79 -0.06 8.94 15.11
CA VAL A 79 -1.17 9.29 16.00
C VAL A 79 -2.09 10.31 15.33
N THR A 80 -1.51 11.34 14.77
CA THR A 80 -2.18 12.48 14.14
C THR A 80 -1.78 12.60 12.67
N VAL A 81 -2.75 12.93 11.84
CA VAL A 81 -2.55 13.26 10.42
C VAL A 81 -2.88 14.71 10.19
N TYR A 82 -1.90 15.49 9.72
CA TYR A 82 -2.07 16.86 9.26
C TYR A 82 -2.21 16.87 7.74
N THR A 83 -3.24 17.51 7.21
CA THR A 83 -3.49 17.56 5.76
C THR A 83 -3.73 18.98 5.30
N ILE A 84 -3.03 19.40 4.24
CA ILE A 84 -3.20 20.67 3.58
C ILE A 84 -3.63 20.44 2.14
N LYS A 85 -4.82 20.90 1.78
CA LYS A 85 -5.36 20.84 0.41
C LYS A 85 -4.99 22.12 -0.33
N LYS A 86 -4.12 22.01 -1.34
CA LYS A 86 -3.52 23.18 -2.03
C LYS A 86 -4.52 24.09 -2.75
N LYS A 87 -5.72 23.62 -3.09
CA LYS A 87 -6.79 24.40 -3.75
C LYS A 87 -7.80 24.99 -2.78
N LYS A 88 -7.70 24.73 -1.48
CA LYS A 88 -8.57 25.30 -0.45
C LYS A 88 -7.94 26.53 0.19
N LYS A 89 -8.72 27.23 1.04
CA LYS A 89 -8.25 28.30 1.94
C LYS A 89 -7.04 27.81 2.74
N LYS A 90 -6.27 28.70 3.34
CA LYS A 90 -5.15 28.40 4.25
C LYS A 90 -5.66 27.61 5.47
N GLU A 91 -5.84 26.30 5.32
CA GLU A 91 -6.42 25.42 6.33
C GLU A 91 -5.53 24.18 6.50
N VAL A 92 -5.28 23.80 7.76
CA VAL A 92 -4.67 22.55 8.17
C VAL A 92 -5.75 21.67 8.79
N GLU A 93 -6.18 20.64 8.12
CA GLU A 93 -7.10 19.64 8.68
C GLU A 93 -6.30 18.66 9.56
N ILE A 94 -6.78 18.44 10.80
CA ILE A 94 -6.20 17.51 11.77
C ILE A 94 -7.11 16.28 11.89
N HIS A 95 -6.57 15.10 11.68
CA HIS A 95 -7.31 13.84 11.77
C HIS A 95 -6.59 12.85 12.70
N SER A 96 -7.32 11.89 13.27
CA SER A 96 -6.71 10.74 13.95
C SER A 96 -6.14 9.77 12.93
N ALA A 97 -4.90 9.30 13.14
CA ALA A 97 -4.30 8.26 12.29
C ALA A 97 -5.08 6.92 12.35
N LYS A 98 -5.78 6.63 13.47
CA LYS A 98 -6.60 5.41 13.64
C LYS A 98 -7.94 5.47 12.92
N ASN A 99 -8.53 6.68 12.79
CA ASN A 99 -9.89 6.88 12.28
C ASN A 99 -9.92 7.86 11.12
N ASN A 100 -8.91 7.81 10.24
CA ASN A 100 -8.83 8.75 9.13
C ASN A 100 -9.96 8.52 8.11
N LYS A 101 -11.17 9.02 8.45
CA LYS A 101 -12.35 8.98 7.56
C LYS A 101 -12.15 9.82 6.28
N SER A 102 -11.18 10.75 6.27
CA SER A 102 -10.84 11.51 5.07
C SER A 102 -10.08 10.66 4.07
N ASP A 103 -9.44 9.60 4.52
CA ASP A 103 -8.81 8.61 3.70
C ASP A 103 -9.79 7.44 3.46
N LYS A 104 -10.86 7.73 2.70
CA LYS A 104 -11.83 6.72 2.24
C LYS A 104 -11.17 5.56 1.50
N TYR A 105 -9.92 5.72 1.12
CA TYR A 105 -9.15 4.73 0.38
C TYR A 105 -8.28 3.89 1.32
N SER A 106 -7.54 4.46 2.29
CA SER A 106 -6.65 3.68 3.16
C SER A 106 -7.43 2.73 4.08
N SER A 107 -8.59 3.13 4.59
CA SER A 107 -9.43 2.25 5.41
C SER A 107 -10.00 1.04 4.64
N LYS A 108 -10.16 1.17 3.30
CA LYS A 108 -10.56 0.08 2.41
C LYS A 108 -9.38 -0.80 1.99
N PHE A 109 -8.16 -0.34 2.18
CA PHE A 109 -6.91 -1.00 1.81
C PHE A 109 -6.20 -1.66 3.00
N LYS A 110 -6.93 -2.00 4.06
CA LYS A 110 -6.34 -2.78 5.14
C LYS A 110 -5.80 -4.07 4.56
N PHE A 111 -4.48 -4.13 4.44
CA PHE A 111 -3.77 -5.27 3.91
C PHE A 111 -3.44 -6.21 5.06
N GLU A 112 -3.99 -7.42 5.01
CA GLU A 112 -3.76 -8.50 5.95
C GLU A 112 -3.12 -9.67 5.18
N PRO A 113 -1.78 -9.82 5.24
CA PRO A 113 -1.03 -10.78 4.41
C PRO A 113 -1.54 -12.22 4.45
N GLU A 114 -2.05 -12.65 5.60
CA GLU A 114 -2.59 -13.98 5.84
C GLU A 114 -3.90 -14.28 5.09
N ASN A 115 -4.57 -13.23 4.63
CA ASN A 115 -5.82 -13.35 3.87
C ASN A 115 -5.61 -13.64 2.38
N PHE A 116 -4.36 -13.87 1.96
CA PHE A 116 -4.02 -14.06 0.56
C PHE A 116 -3.27 -15.37 0.32
N ASP A 117 -3.51 -15.94 -0.85
CA ASP A 117 -2.68 -16.95 -1.46
C ASP A 117 -1.67 -16.27 -2.37
N TYR A 118 -0.42 -16.76 -2.36
CA TYR A 118 0.70 -16.13 -3.04
C TYR A 118 1.18 -16.99 -4.20
N SER A 119 1.57 -16.34 -5.29
CA SER A 119 2.31 -16.98 -6.38
C SER A 119 3.33 -15.99 -6.97
N ILE A 120 4.35 -16.53 -7.63
CA ILE A 120 5.39 -15.75 -8.29
C ILE A 120 5.65 -16.27 -9.69
N ALA A 121 5.86 -15.34 -10.62
CA ALA A 121 6.27 -15.63 -11.98
C ALA A 121 7.34 -14.64 -12.45
N GLU A 122 8.21 -15.07 -13.34
CA GLU A 122 9.16 -14.18 -14.00
C GLU A 122 8.45 -13.36 -15.08
N GLN A 123 8.87 -12.09 -15.21
CA GLN A 123 8.43 -11.16 -16.24
C GLN A 123 9.68 -10.48 -16.85
N PRO A 124 9.63 -9.94 -18.06
CA PRO A 124 10.78 -9.24 -18.64
C PRO A 124 11.37 -8.17 -17.72
N GLU A 125 10.51 -7.40 -17.04
CA GLU A 125 10.91 -6.29 -16.18
C GLU A 125 11.33 -6.70 -14.76
N GLY A 126 10.98 -7.92 -14.30
CA GLY A 126 11.26 -8.33 -12.91
C GLY A 126 10.56 -9.60 -12.48
N LEU A 127 10.25 -9.68 -11.20
CA LEU A 127 9.44 -10.75 -10.61
C LEU A 127 8.04 -10.22 -10.32
N MET A 128 7.03 -10.89 -10.87
CA MET A 128 5.63 -10.60 -10.58
C MET A 128 5.15 -11.48 -9.44
N ILE A 129 4.82 -10.87 -8.33
CA ILE A 129 4.20 -11.53 -7.18
C ILE A 129 2.70 -11.24 -7.26
N THR A 130 1.91 -12.30 -7.32
CA THR A 130 0.45 -12.22 -7.34
C THR A 130 -0.11 -12.71 -6.01
N LEU A 131 -1.00 -11.90 -5.42
CA LEU A 131 -1.74 -12.21 -4.22
C LEU A 131 -3.21 -12.29 -4.58
N HIS A 132 -3.84 -13.44 -4.35
CA HIS A 132 -5.27 -13.64 -4.50
C HIS A 132 -5.93 -13.72 -3.13
N ALA A 133 -6.99 -12.94 -2.90
CA ALA A 133 -7.74 -13.00 -1.65
C ALA A 133 -8.41 -14.38 -1.48
N LYS A 134 -8.24 -14.98 -0.32
CA LYS A 134 -8.89 -16.24 0.05
C LYS A 134 -10.41 -16.11 -0.03
N LYS A 135 -11.10 -17.24 -0.28
CA LYS A 135 -12.56 -17.28 -0.41
C LYS A 135 -13.26 -16.59 0.77
N GLY A 136 -14.26 -15.78 0.49
CA GLY A 136 -15.04 -15.07 1.52
C GLY A 136 -14.44 -13.75 2.03
N LYS A 137 -13.19 -13.43 1.70
CA LYS A 137 -12.57 -12.17 2.15
C LYS A 137 -13.13 -10.97 1.38
N LYS A 138 -13.42 -9.88 2.12
CA LYS A 138 -13.88 -8.58 1.57
C LYS A 138 -12.71 -7.65 1.32
N GLY A 139 -12.93 -6.57 0.56
CA GLY A 139 -11.94 -5.55 0.27
C GLY A 139 -11.08 -5.86 -0.95
N ILE A 140 -9.75 -5.88 -0.79
CA ILE A 140 -8.80 -6.18 -1.87
C ILE A 140 -9.01 -7.62 -2.34
N LYS A 141 -9.19 -7.79 -3.65
CA LYS A 141 -9.40 -9.11 -4.27
C LYS A 141 -8.12 -9.70 -4.82
N GLU A 142 -7.27 -8.84 -5.35
CA GLU A 142 -6.05 -9.26 -6.00
C GLU A 142 -5.00 -8.15 -5.95
N VAL A 143 -3.73 -8.52 -5.79
CA VAL A 143 -2.59 -7.61 -5.86
C VAL A 143 -1.55 -8.21 -6.78
N HIS A 144 -1.05 -7.41 -7.71
CA HIS A 144 0.12 -7.72 -8.53
C HIS A 144 1.25 -6.78 -8.14
N ALA A 145 2.29 -7.29 -7.51
CA ALA A 145 3.47 -6.54 -7.14
C ALA A 145 4.64 -6.93 -8.06
N LEU A 146 5.07 -6.02 -8.90
CA LEU A 146 6.24 -6.18 -9.74
C LEU A 146 7.46 -5.63 -9.00
N VAL A 147 8.50 -6.44 -8.84
CA VAL A 147 9.74 -6.07 -8.14
C VAL A 147 10.97 -6.41 -8.97
N LYS A 148 12.09 -5.72 -8.73
CA LYS A 148 13.39 -6.04 -9.34
C LYS A 148 13.88 -7.44 -8.91
N ARG A 149 14.49 -8.20 -9.83
CA ARG A 149 14.90 -9.60 -9.57
C ARG A 149 15.92 -9.76 -8.44
N LYS A 150 16.89 -8.85 -8.37
CA LYS A 150 18.03 -8.98 -7.43
C LYS A 150 17.78 -8.26 -6.11
N THR A 151 17.24 -7.05 -6.17
CA THR A 151 17.10 -6.17 -4.99
C THR A 151 15.72 -6.23 -4.35
N TYR A 152 14.72 -6.79 -5.08
CA TYR A 152 13.30 -6.81 -4.69
C TYR A 152 12.70 -5.42 -4.48
N GLU A 153 13.36 -4.37 -4.99
CA GLU A 153 12.81 -3.01 -4.99
C GLU A 153 11.51 -2.97 -5.81
N PRO A 154 10.48 -2.27 -5.31
CA PRO A 154 9.19 -2.18 -5.99
C PRO A 154 9.30 -1.37 -7.29
N ILE A 155 8.68 -1.88 -8.36
CA ILE A 155 8.56 -1.22 -9.68
C ILE A 155 7.12 -0.73 -9.86
N SER A 156 6.15 -1.58 -9.54
CA SER A 156 4.73 -1.21 -9.60
C SER A 156 3.88 -2.11 -8.73
N VAL A 157 2.73 -1.60 -8.34
CA VAL A 157 1.68 -2.37 -7.66
C VAL A 157 0.36 -2.13 -8.37
N ARG A 158 -0.35 -3.21 -8.71
CA ARG A 158 -1.72 -3.17 -9.20
C ARG A 158 -2.62 -3.80 -8.17
N ILE A 159 -3.72 -3.12 -7.84
CA ILE A 159 -4.65 -3.56 -6.79
C ILE A 159 -6.05 -3.64 -7.39
N LYS A 160 -6.72 -4.76 -7.18
CA LYS A 160 -8.11 -4.99 -7.59
C LYS A 160 -9.02 -4.89 -6.39
N ILE A 161 -9.99 -3.97 -6.46
CA ILE A 161 -11.06 -3.85 -5.47
C ILE A 161 -12.38 -4.02 -6.21
N ALA A 162 -13.17 -4.99 -5.78
CA ALA A 162 -14.32 -5.46 -6.56
C ALA A 162 -13.87 -5.80 -8.01
N PHE A 163 -14.29 -5.02 -8.99
CA PHE A 163 -13.91 -5.19 -10.41
C PHE A 163 -13.01 -4.07 -10.96
N VAL A 164 -12.60 -3.12 -10.12
CA VAL A 164 -11.77 -1.97 -10.53
C VAL A 164 -10.31 -2.24 -10.23
N TRP A 165 -9.45 -2.06 -11.24
CA TRP A 165 -8.01 -2.07 -11.09
C TRP A 165 -7.43 -0.67 -10.90
N THR A 166 -6.57 -0.54 -9.92
CA THR A 166 -5.72 0.65 -9.70
C THR A 166 -4.28 0.26 -9.95
N THR A 167 -3.59 1.01 -10.77
CA THR A 167 -2.14 0.82 -11.01
C THR A 167 -1.37 1.96 -10.37
N ILE A 168 -0.37 1.61 -9.58
CA ILE A 168 0.59 2.50 -8.95
C ILE A 168 1.95 2.16 -9.55
N ARG A 169 2.52 3.05 -10.36
CA ARG A 169 3.91 2.93 -10.82
C ARG A 169 4.82 3.60 -9.82
N ILE A 170 5.97 2.99 -9.58
CA ILE A 170 6.93 3.45 -8.58
C ILE A 170 8.23 3.80 -9.30
N SER A 171 8.75 4.98 -9.02
CA SER A 171 10.04 5.45 -9.51
C SER A 171 10.82 6.14 -8.40
N ASN A 172 12.10 6.40 -8.64
CA ASN A 172 12.99 7.06 -7.66
C ASN A 172 12.93 6.42 -6.27
N PHE A 173 12.76 5.10 -6.22
CA PHE A 173 12.73 4.34 -4.97
C PHE A 173 14.11 4.39 -4.29
N ARG A 174 14.11 4.71 -3.01
CA ARG A 174 15.29 4.65 -2.12
C ARG A 174 14.87 4.07 -0.78
N SER A 175 15.47 2.96 -0.40
CA SER A 175 15.27 2.36 0.92
C SER A 175 16.23 3.00 1.93
N GLY A 176 15.74 3.30 3.13
CA GLY A 176 16.52 3.89 4.22
C GLY A 176 16.68 5.41 4.15
N GLY A 177 17.41 5.94 5.13
CA GLY A 177 17.74 7.37 5.21
C GLY A 177 16.61 8.30 5.65
N ILE A 178 15.47 7.76 6.12
CA ILE A 178 14.34 8.56 6.59
C ILE A 178 14.50 8.88 8.07
N THR A 179 14.60 10.17 8.40
CA THR A 179 14.64 10.64 9.79
C THR A 179 13.25 11.06 10.26
N ASP A 180 13.03 11.06 11.58
CA ASP A 180 11.77 11.53 12.15
C ASP A 180 11.52 13.02 11.88
N GLU A 181 12.58 13.80 11.70
CA GLU A 181 12.52 15.21 11.36
C GLU A 181 11.91 15.46 9.97
N MET A 182 12.29 14.62 8.99
CA MET A 182 11.73 14.69 7.64
C MET A 182 10.21 14.44 7.62
N LEU A 183 9.70 13.69 8.60
CA LEU A 183 8.30 13.30 8.71
C LEU A 183 7.50 14.21 9.66
N ARG A 184 8.17 15.15 10.34
CA ARG A 184 7.52 16.08 11.27
C ARG A 184 6.70 17.11 10.51
N PHE A 185 5.48 17.39 11.00
CA PHE A 185 4.69 18.50 10.48
C PHE A 185 5.37 19.85 10.80
N PRO A 186 5.71 20.68 9.80
CA PRO A 186 6.44 21.94 10.01
C PRO A 186 5.49 23.05 10.45
N LYS A 187 5.08 23.06 11.71
CA LYS A 187 4.07 23.95 12.29
C LYS A 187 4.35 25.43 12.03
N GLU A 188 5.60 25.85 12.16
CA GLU A 188 6.01 27.25 11.96
C GLU A 188 5.77 27.75 10.53
N LYS A 189 5.96 26.84 9.53
CA LYS A 189 5.67 27.17 8.13
C LYS A 189 4.20 27.47 7.86
N TYR A 190 3.32 26.96 8.71
CA TYR A 190 1.87 27.06 8.56
C TYR A 190 1.19 27.80 9.71
N LYS A 191 1.92 28.66 10.45
CA LYS A 191 1.39 29.43 11.59
C LYS A 191 0.21 30.34 11.22
N ASP A 192 0.15 30.82 9.96
CA ASP A 192 -0.90 31.70 9.44
C ASP A 192 -2.08 30.91 8.83
N TYR A 193 -2.13 29.59 9.02
CA TYR A 193 -3.21 28.72 8.57
C TYR A 193 -4.19 28.47 9.72
N GLU A 194 -5.48 28.33 9.37
CA GLU A 194 -6.49 27.88 10.31
C GLU A 194 -6.31 26.38 10.59
N PHE A 195 -6.25 25.99 11.86
CA PHE A 195 -6.14 24.59 12.27
C PHE A 195 -7.52 24.05 12.61
N VAL A 196 -8.05 23.15 11.78
CA VAL A 196 -9.39 22.56 11.91
C VAL A 196 -9.27 21.13 12.42
N ASP A 197 -9.66 20.90 13.67
CA ASP A 197 -9.67 19.57 14.29
C ASP A 197 -10.89 18.76 13.81
N LYS A 198 -10.63 17.61 13.19
CA LYS A 198 -11.63 16.67 12.65
C LYS A 198 -11.48 15.26 13.25
N ARG A 199 -10.80 15.14 14.39
CA ARG A 199 -10.59 13.86 15.09
C ARG A 199 -11.86 13.29 15.70
#